data_b9b8c7bba184a4666f3e0c4ed6f2d727
#
_entry.id   b9b8c7bba184a4666f3e0c4ed6f2d727
#
_cell.length_a   1.000
_cell.length_b   1.000
_cell.length_c   1.000
_cell.angle_alpha   90.00
_cell.angle_beta   90.00
_cell.angle_gamma   90.00
#
_symmetry.space_group_name_H-M   'P 1'
#
loop_
_entity.id
_entity.type
_entity.pdbx_description
1 polymer ?
#
loop_
_entity_poly.entity_id
_entity_poly.type
_entity_poly.pdbx_seq_one_letter_code
_entity_poly.pdbx_strand_id
1 'polypeptide(L)'
;IVGYGSGGALYAASDMPALAGLSGSVAVLKDGQIAFASEGKISFCDFYGEPVCLTFSPVPAAARSTRLGGFPHYMIKEINEIPAAVKNTAHAFAEEKCFAALSRAAKKRGGFGEIFMCGCGTAYHSALAASYFAEAELGIPVRAETAGEFRYKKSAVGGGTLFVAVSPSGETAG
;
A
#
# COMPACT_ATOMS: atom_id res chain seq x y z
N ILE A 1 -7.59 -4.75 10.48
CA ILE A 1 -8.11 -3.81 11.48
C ILE A 1 -9.42 -4.37 12.02
N VAL A 2 -9.64 -4.30 13.33
CA VAL A 2 -10.87 -4.75 13.97
C VAL A 2 -11.47 -3.65 14.83
N GLY A 3 -12.79 -3.66 15.01
CA GLY A 3 -13.50 -2.68 15.81
C GLY A 3 -14.76 -3.26 16.44
N TYR A 4 -15.12 -2.77 17.61
CA TYR A 4 -16.38 -3.12 18.27
C TYR A 4 -17.51 -2.23 17.75
N GLY A 5 -18.62 -2.86 17.38
CA GLY A 5 -19.85 -2.19 17.02
C GLY A 5 -20.88 -2.19 18.14
N SER A 6 -22.00 -1.55 17.90
CA SER A 6 -23.16 -1.61 18.79
C SER A 6 -23.67 -3.05 18.96
N GLY A 7 -24.10 -3.40 20.16
CA GLY A 7 -24.61 -4.74 20.45
C GLY A 7 -23.54 -5.83 20.57
N GLY A 8 -22.24 -5.48 20.69
CA GLY A 8 -21.15 -6.45 20.85
C GLY A 8 -20.73 -7.11 19.52
N ALA A 9 -21.05 -6.53 18.38
CA ALA A 9 -20.57 -7.00 17.09
C ALA A 9 -19.08 -6.74 16.91
N LEU A 10 -18.36 -7.69 16.29
CA LEU A 10 -17.00 -7.50 15.81
C LEU A 10 -17.05 -7.16 14.32
N TYR A 11 -16.48 -6.03 13.97
CA TYR A 11 -16.23 -5.64 12.58
C TYR A 11 -14.76 -5.82 12.25
N ALA A 12 -14.49 -6.31 11.05
CA ALA A 12 -13.14 -6.44 10.52
C ALA A 12 -13.07 -5.87 9.11
N ALA A 13 -12.01 -5.14 8.80
CA ALA A 13 -11.74 -4.60 7.48
C ALA A 13 -10.24 -4.47 7.25
N SER A 14 -9.83 -4.44 5.99
CA SER A 14 -8.45 -4.16 5.60
C SER A 14 -8.10 -2.67 5.71
N ASP A 15 -9.11 -1.78 5.71
CA ASP A 15 -8.90 -0.34 5.77
C ASP A 15 -9.80 0.33 6.80
N MET A 16 -9.30 1.38 7.44
CA MET A 16 -9.94 2.10 8.54
C MET A 16 -11.22 2.85 8.15
N PRO A 17 -11.34 3.49 6.98
CA PRO A 17 -12.57 4.12 6.52
C PRO A 17 -13.79 3.20 6.50
N ALA A 18 -13.61 1.92 6.22
CA ALA A 18 -14.69 0.94 6.22
C ALA A 18 -15.33 0.73 7.60
N LEU A 19 -14.57 0.98 8.67
CA LEU A 19 -15.03 0.85 10.06
C LEU A 19 -15.51 2.18 10.66
N ALA A 20 -15.24 3.31 10.02
CA ALA A 20 -15.43 4.64 10.59
C ALA A 20 -16.89 5.00 10.95
N GLY A 21 -17.88 4.37 10.31
CA GLY A 21 -19.30 4.52 10.62
C GLY A 21 -19.86 3.41 11.51
N LEU A 22 -19.10 2.34 11.73
CA LEU A 22 -19.55 1.12 12.41
C LEU A 22 -18.95 0.98 13.81
N SER A 23 -17.76 1.53 14.02
CA SER A 23 -17.04 1.44 15.30
C SER A 23 -16.53 2.80 15.76
N GLY A 24 -16.58 3.05 17.07
CA GLY A 24 -15.99 4.25 17.68
C GLY A 24 -14.50 4.13 17.93
N SER A 25 -13.99 2.91 18.06
CA SER A 25 -12.58 2.61 18.29
C SER A 25 -12.17 1.34 17.55
N VAL A 26 -10.93 1.30 17.12
CA VAL A 26 -10.36 0.21 16.35
C VAL A 26 -8.99 -0.21 16.87
N ALA A 27 -8.63 -1.46 16.63
CA ALA A 27 -7.29 -2.00 16.85
C ALA A 27 -6.73 -2.58 15.55
N VAL A 28 -5.44 -2.38 15.32
CA VAL A 28 -4.72 -3.02 14.22
C VAL A 28 -4.12 -4.31 14.74
N LEU A 29 -4.44 -5.42 14.10
CA LEU A 29 -3.81 -6.71 14.38
C LEU A 29 -2.37 -6.68 13.84
N LYS A 30 -1.45 -7.19 14.66
CA LYS A 30 -0.06 -7.44 14.23
C LYS A 30 0.04 -8.82 13.58
N ASP A 31 1.14 -9.06 12.90
CA ASP A 31 1.45 -10.40 12.38
C ASP A 31 1.40 -11.43 13.52
N GLY A 32 0.76 -12.55 13.23
CA GLY A 32 0.56 -13.60 14.22
C GLY A 32 -0.61 -13.42 15.17
N GLN A 33 -1.38 -12.34 15.08
CA GLN A 33 -2.56 -12.12 15.91
C GLN A 33 -3.85 -12.47 15.16
N ILE A 34 -4.78 -13.08 15.87
CA ILE A 34 -6.08 -13.53 15.39
C ILE A 34 -7.18 -12.91 16.24
N ALA A 35 -8.20 -12.37 15.56
CA ALA A 35 -9.46 -11.97 16.21
C ALA A 35 -10.56 -12.94 15.78
N PHE A 36 -11.36 -13.39 16.72
CA PHE A 36 -12.52 -14.25 16.43
C PHE A 36 -13.70 -13.93 17.33
N ALA A 37 -14.88 -14.21 16.83
CA ALA A 37 -16.12 -14.09 17.59
C ALA A 37 -16.83 -15.44 17.59
N SER A 38 -17.21 -15.90 18.78
CA SER A 38 -17.97 -17.13 18.97
C SER A 38 -18.94 -16.95 20.14
N GLU A 39 -20.17 -17.38 19.98
CA GLU A 39 -21.21 -17.36 21.01
C GLU A 39 -21.40 -15.96 21.66
N GLY A 40 -21.32 -14.90 20.87
CA GLY A 40 -21.44 -13.51 21.34
C GLY A 40 -20.24 -12.99 22.13
N LYS A 41 -19.15 -13.75 22.20
CA LYS A 41 -17.88 -13.33 22.80
C LYS A 41 -16.85 -13.06 21.74
N ILE A 42 -16.09 -12.00 21.92
CA ILE A 42 -14.96 -11.64 21.06
C ILE A 42 -13.68 -11.91 21.81
N SER A 43 -12.77 -12.61 21.18
CA SER A 43 -11.48 -13.02 21.75
C SER A 43 -10.36 -12.77 20.77
N PHE A 44 -9.17 -12.57 21.31
CA PHE A 44 -7.95 -12.34 20.55
C PHE A 44 -6.87 -13.29 21.04
N CYS A 45 -6.17 -13.94 20.13
CA CYS A 45 -5.06 -14.83 20.44
C CYS A 45 -3.94 -14.69 19.40
N ASP A 46 -2.81 -15.30 19.68
CA ASP A 46 -1.76 -15.52 18.69
C ASP A 46 -1.97 -16.84 17.92
N PHE A 47 -1.05 -17.19 17.03
CA PHE A 47 -1.09 -18.44 16.26
C PHE A 47 -0.91 -19.71 17.11
N TYR A 48 -0.48 -19.57 18.35
CA TYR A 48 -0.35 -20.68 19.28
C TYR A 48 -1.58 -20.84 20.18
N GLY A 49 -2.57 -19.92 20.04
CA GLY A 49 -3.78 -19.90 20.85
C GLY A 49 -3.64 -19.16 22.17
N GLU A 50 -2.48 -18.53 22.43
CA GLU A 50 -2.29 -17.75 23.64
C GLU A 50 -3.05 -16.42 23.58
N PRO A 51 -3.77 -16.03 24.67
CA PRO A 51 -4.56 -14.81 24.70
C PRO A 51 -3.70 -13.56 24.46
N VAL A 52 -4.18 -12.64 23.62
CA VAL A 52 -3.54 -11.38 23.32
C VAL A 52 -4.46 -10.22 23.70
N CYS A 53 -3.88 -9.20 24.36
CA CYS A 53 -4.57 -7.94 24.60
C CYS A 53 -4.32 -6.96 23.44
N LEU A 54 -5.40 -6.49 22.80
CA LEU A 54 -5.32 -5.45 21.78
C LEU A 54 -5.54 -4.06 22.41
N THR A 55 -4.79 -3.09 21.92
CA THR A 55 -5.00 -1.68 22.27
C THR A 55 -5.93 -1.05 21.24
N PHE A 56 -7.11 -0.62 21.69
CA PHE A 56 -8.08 0.09 20.86
C PHE A 56 -7.83 1.60 20.93
N SER A 57 -7.83 2.23 19.77
CA SER A 57 -7.69 3.68 19.62
C SER A 57 -8.92 4.26 18.93
N PRO A 58 -9.32 5.50 19.25
CA PRO A 58 -10.42 6.15 18.53
C PRO A 58 -10.16 6.20 17.03
N VAL A 59 -11.22 5.99 16.21
CA VAL A 59 -11.11 6.16 14.77
C VAL A 59 -10.74 7.60 14.45
N PRO A 60 -9.63 7.86 13.72
CA PRO A 60 -9.20 9.21 13.38
C PRO A 60 -10.27 9.99 12.62
N ALA A 61 -10.36 11.30 12.86
CA ALA A 61 -11.32 12.18 12.17
C ALA A 61 -11.14 12.15 10.65
N ALA A 62 -9.91 12.02 10.16
CA ALA A 62 -9.61 11.88 8.74
C ALA A 62 -10.27 10.65 8.11
N ALA A 63 -10.28 9.51 8.80
CA ALA A 63 -10.95 8.29 8.35
C ALA A 63 -12.49 8.44 8.32
N ARG A 64 -13.04 9.30 9.19
CA ARG A 64 -14.48 9.62 9.23
C ARG A 64 -14.89 10.64 8.16
N SER A 65 -13.96 11.36 7.57
CA SER A 65 -14.22 12.44 6.62
C SER A 65 -14.31 11.98 5.17
N THR A 66 -14.33 10.70 4.90
CA THR A 66 -14.57 10.15 3.55
C THR A 66 -16.00 10.50 3.10
N ARG A 67 -16.16 11.71 2.54
CA ARG A 67 -17.42 12.17 1.99
C ARG A 67 -17.45 11.90 0.50
N LEU A 68 -18.59 11.46 -0.01
CA LEU A 68 -18.80 11.30 -1.45
C LEU A 68 -18.68 12.60 -2.25
N GLY A 69 -18.79 13.77 -1.58
CA GLY A 69 -18.57 15.06 -2.24
C GLY A 69 -19.54 15.37 -3.38
N GLY A 70 -20.78 14.84 -3.30
CA GLY A 70 -21.79 14.99 -4.35
C GLY A 70 -21.75 13.89 -5.42
N PHE A 71 -20.82 12.97 -5.36
CA PHE A 71 -20.78 11.82 -6.27
C PHE A 71 -21.64 10.66 -5.77
N PRO A 72 -22.25 9.85 -6.65
CA PRO A 72 -23.08 8.70 -6.26
C PRO A 72 -22.28 7.55 -5.64
N HIS A 73 -21.00 7.40 -6.03
CA HIS A 73 -20.12 6.32 -5.59
C HIS A 73 -18.68 6.80 -5.44
N TYR A 74 -17.90 6.17 -4.56
CA TYR A 74 -16.47 6.50 -4.35
C TYR A 74 -15.66 6.34 -5.61
N MET A 75 -15.87 5.28 -6.39
CA MET A 75 -15.13 5.04 -7.63
C MET A 75 -15.21 6.21 -8.61
N ILE A 76 -16.41 6.76 -8.87
CA ILE A 76 -16.56 7.90 -9.78
C ILE A 76 -15.95 9.17 -9.20
N LYS A 77 -16.03 9.37 -7.88
CA LYS A 77 -15.34 10.45 -7.19
C LYS A 77 -13.83 10.34 -7.41
N GLU A 78 -13.23 9.19 -7.12
CA GLU A 78 -11.79 8.94 -7.27
C GLU A 78 -11.32 9.12 -8.71
N ILE A 79 -12.09 8.65 -9.70
CA ILE A 79 -11.80 8.88 -11.12
C ILE A 79 -11.70 10.39 -11.42
N ASN A 80 -12.60 11.19 -10.88
CA ASN A 80 -12.59 12.65 -11.08
C ASN A 80 -11.47 13.34 -10.30
N GLU A 81 -10.94 12.73 -9.25
CA GLU A 81 -9.81 13.24 -8.47
C GLU A 81 -8.44 12.92 -9.11
N ILE A 82 -8.35 11.95 -10.04
CA ILE A 82 -7.09 11.52 -10.67
C ILE A 82 -6.26 12.70 -11.21
N PRO A 83 -6.81 13.67 -11.98
CA PRO A 83 -6.01 14.76 -12.51
C PRO A 83 -5.34 15.61 -11.42
N ALA A 84 -6.09 15.89 -10.34
CA ALA A 84 -5.57 16.64 -9.21
C ALA A 84 -4.53 15.83 -8.42
N ALA A 85 -4.80 14.54 -8.21
CA ALA A 85 -3.89 13.64 -7.50
C ALA A 85 -2.55 13.51 -8.24
N VAL A 86 -2.57 13.30 -9.55
CA VAL A 86 -1.36 13.22 -10.39
C VAL A 86 -0.56 14.53 -10.31
N LYS A 87 -1.24 15.67 -10.44
CA LYS A 87 -0.59 16.99 -10.35
C LYS A 87 0.07 17.19 -8.98
N ASN A 88 -0.64 16.91 -7.89
CA ASN A 88 -0.13 17.08 -6.53
C ASN A 88 1.05 16.14 -6.27
N THR A 89 0.98 14.90 -6.74
CA THR A 89 2.07 13.94 -6.64
C THR A 89 3.30 14.41 -7.39
N ALA A 90 3.15 14.90 -8.63
CA ALA A 90 4.25 15.43 -9.42
C ALA A 90 4.93 16.63 -8.73
N HIS A 91 4.15 17.53 -8.13
CA HIS A 91 4.70 18.65 -7.37
C HIS A 91 5.45 18.19 -6.11
N ALA A 92 4.86 17.29 -5.33
CA ALA A 92 5.50 16.75 -4.13
C ALA A 92 6.84 16.07 -4.45
N PHE A 93 6.88 15.26 -5.50
CA PHE A 93 8.12 14.63 -5.94
C PHE A 93 9.17 15.62 -6.44
N ALA A 94 8.77 16.73 -7.08
CA ALA A 94 9.71 17.75 -7.53
C ALA A 94 10.40 18.50 -6.36
N GLU A 95 9.72 18.60 -5.22
CA GLU A 95 10.22 19.28 -4.03
C GLU A 95 10.98 18.36 -3.06
N GLU A 96 10.78 17.05 -3.14
CA GLU A 96 11.34 16.11 -2.18
C GLU A 96 12.81 15.76 -2.42
N LYS A 97 13.53 15.61 -1.30
CA LYS A 97 14.95 15.20 -1.28
C LYS A 97 15.20 13.73 -1.69
N CYS A 98 14.16 12.93 -1.94
CA CYS A 98 14.29 11.53 -2.33
C CYS A 98 15.09 11.36 -3.63
N PHE A 99 14.87 12.21 -4.63
CA PHE A 99 15.67 12.19 -5.85
C PHE A 99 17.14 12.54 -5.62
N ALA A 100 17.45 13.39 -4.64
CA ALA A 100 18.84 13.67 -4.29
C ALA A 100 19.55 12.43 -3.71
N ALA A 101 18.85 11.58 -2.96
CA ALA A 101 19.39 10.33 -2.45
C ALA A 101 19.64 9.33 -3.58
N LEU A 102 18.67 9.17 -4.48
CA LEU A 102 18.79 8.31 -5.66
C LEU A 102 19.92 8.78 -6.59
N SER A 103 20.02 10.09 -6.86
CA SER A 103 21.10 10.67 -7.67
C SER A 103 22.49 10.44 -7.05
N ARG A 104 22.61 10.57 -5.71
CA ARG A 104 23.88 10.24 -5.02
C ARG A 104 24.22 8.77 -5.16
N ALA A 105 23.24 7.87 -5.01
CA ALA A 105 23.45 6.43 -5.15
C ALA A 105 23.89 6.07 -6.58
N ALA A 106 23.23 6.65 -7.59
CA ALA A 106 23.59 6.47 -8.98
C ALA A 106 25.02 6.95 -9.27
N LYS A 107 25.36 8.17 -8.86
CA LYS A 107 26.73 8.73 -9.03
C LYS A 107 27.79 7.88 -8.37
N LYS A 108 27.55 7.40 -7.14
CA LYS A 108 28.51 6.54 -6.40
C LYS A 108 28.77 5.21 -7.11
N ARG A 109 27.80 4.71 -7.90
CA ARG A 109 27.89 3.42 -8.61
C ARG A 109 28.33 3.56 -10.08
N GLY A 110 28.42 4.78 -10.62
CA GLY A 110 28.66 5.00 -12.06
C GLY A 110 27.39 4.79 -12.90
N GLY A 111 26.22 4.89 -12.30
CA GLY A 111 24.91 4.67 -12.92
C GLY A 111 24.29 3.31 -12.60
N PHE A 112 23.18 3.03 -13.23
CA PHE A 112 22.49 1.74 -13.25
C PHE A 112 22.44 1.25 -14.69
N GLY A 113 22.78 -0.02 -14.92
CA GLY A 113 22.70 -0.65 -16.24
C GLY A 113 21.30 -1.15 -16.59
N GLU A 114 20.42 -1.23 -15.62
CA GLU A 114 19.05 -1.73 -15.76
C GLU A 114 18.17 -1.19 -14.63
N ILE A 115 16.87 -1.04 -14.92
CA ILE A 115 15.83 -0.82 -13.90
C ILE A 115 14.90 -2.02 -13.90
N PHE A 116 14.61 -2.55 -12.72
CA PHE A 116 13.64 -3.60 -12.52
C PHE A 116 12.51 -3.09 -11.61
N MET A 117 11.28 -3.06 -12.12
CA MET A 117 10.11 -2.60 -11.39
C MET A 117 9.24 -3.78 -10.99
N CYS A 118 8.69 -3.75 -9.78
CA CYS A 118 7.87 -4.85 -9.25
C CYS A 118 6.64 -4.29 -8.53
N GLY A 119 5.47 -4.91 -8.74
CA GLY A 119 4.22 -4.52 -8.09
C GLY A 119 3.12 -5.56 -8.29
N CYS A 120 1.98 -5.38 -7.60
CA CYS A 120 0.81 -6.23 -7.75
C CYS A 120 -0.39 -5.43 -8.26
N GLY A 121 -1.25 -6.07 -9.07
CA GLY A 121 -2.49 -5.45 -9.56
C GLY A 121 -2.23 -4.12 -10.27
N THR A 122 -2.91 -3.07 -9.86
CA THR A 122 -2.77 -1.71 -10.45
C THR A 122 -1.38 -1.12 -10.26
N ALA A 123 -0.66 -1.47 -9.19
CA ALA A 123 0.73 -1.06 -8.98
C ALA A 123 1.66 -1.67 -10.04
N TYR A 124 1.45 -2.94 -10.42
CA TYR A 124 2.15 -3.55 -11.55
C TYR A 124 1.86 -2.83 -12.87
N HIS A 125 0.59 -2.52 -13.15
CA HIS A 125 0.25 -1.80 -14.39
C HIS A 125 0.84 -0.39 -14.43
N SER A 126 0.94 0.29 -13.29
CA SER A 126 1.65 1.57 -13.17
C SER A 126 3.15 1.42 -13.45
N ALA A 127 3.78 0.38 -12.90
CA ALA A 127 5.18 0.05 -13.15
C ALA A 127 5.42 -0.30 -14.63
N LEU A 128 4.51 -1.07 -15.24
CA LEU A 128 4.58 -1.42 -16.66
C LEU A 128 4.47 -0.18 -17.56
N ALA A 129 3.52 0.70 -17.29
CA ALA A 129 3.41 1.95 -18.04
C ALA A 129 4.68 2.82 -17.85
N ALA A 130 5.17 2.96 -16.63
CA ALA A 130 6.40 3.70 -16.35
C ALA A 130 7.63 3.08 -17.03
N SER A 131 7.70 1.76 -17.19
CA SER A 131 8.84 1.11 -17.85
C SER A 131 9.01 1.54 -19.31
N TYR A 132 7.92 1.69 -20.05
CA TYR A 132 7.98 2.14 -21.45
C TYR A 132 8.55 3.56 -21.58
N PHE A 133 8.10 4.47 -20.70
CA PHE A 133 8.61 5.85 -20.70
C PHE A 133 10.07 5.90 -20.24
N ALA A 134 10.39 5.18 -19.16
CA ALA A 134 11.73 5.18 -18.59
C ALA A 134 12.77 4.57 -19.56
N GLU A 135 12.42 3.50 -20.26
CA GLU A 135 13.30 2.88 -21.24
C GLU A 135 13.59 3.82 -22.41
N ALA A 136 12.56 4.50 -22.92
CA ALA A 136 12.70 5.46 -24.02
C ALA A 136 13.56 6.68 -23.62
N GLU A 137 13.39 7.19 -22.41
CA GLU A 137 14.10 8.39 -21.94
C GLU A 137 15.53 8.10 -21.47
N LEU A 138 15.76 6.95 -20.86
CA LEU A 138 17.05 6.64 -20.25
C LEU A 138 17.97 5.82 -21.15
N GLY A 139 17.45 5.16 -22.18
CA GLY A 139 18.23 4.32 -23.09
C GLY A 139 18.85 3.09 -22.42
N ILE A 140 18.30 2.64 -21.30
CA ILE A 140 18.71 1.42 -20.59
C ILE A 140 17.52 0.47 -20.46
N PRO A 141 17.72 -0.86 -20.36
CA PRO A 141 16.63 -1.80 -20.19
C PRO A 141 15.80 -1.50 -18.93
N VAL A 142 14.47 -1.48 -19.09
CA VAL A 142 13.55 -1.31 -17.95
C VAL A 142 12.50 -2.42 -17.99
N ARG A 143 12.51 -3.27 -17.00
CA ARG A 143 11.57 -4.40 -16.89
C ARG A 143 10.55 -4.16 -15.80
N ALA A 144 9.31 -4.59 -16.02
CA ALA A 144 8.26 -4.64 -15.01
C ALA A 144 7.74 -6.07 -14.86
N GLU A 145 7.58 -6.53 -13.63
CA GLU A 145 7.08 -7.86 -13.32
C GLU A 145 6.10 -7.82 -12.14
N THR A 146 5.18 -8.79 -12.08
CA THR A 146 4.31 -8.92 -10.91
C THR A 146 5.09 -9.44 -9.71
N ALA A 147 4.82 -8.91 -8.52
CA ALA A 147 5.54 -9.29 -7.31
C ALA A 147 5.37 -10.77 -6.97
N GLY A 148 4.18 -11.35 -7.23
CA GLY A 148 3.94 -12.77 -7.03
C GLY A 148 4.83 -13.65 -7.90
N GLU A 149 4.99 -13.32 -9.18
CA GLU A 149 5.88 -14.06 -10.09
C GLU A 149 7.35 -13.86 -9.74
N PHE A 150 7.73 -12.63 -9.41
CA PHE A 150 9.11 -12.30 -9.01
C PHE A 150 9.57 -13.13 -7.81
N ARG A 151 8.69 -13.37 -6.84
CA ARG A 151 9.01 -14.16 -5.63
C ARG A 151 9.41 -15.59 -5.95
N TYR A 152 8.79 -16.22 -6.93
CA TYR A 152 8.99 -17.63 -7.27
C TYR A 152 9.94 -17.85 -8.44
N LYS A 153 10.11 -16.84 -9.26
CA LYS A 153 11.02 -16.86 -10.39
C LYS A 153 12.43 -16.46 -9.96
N LYS A 154 13.43 -17.24 -10.35
CA LYS A 154 14.84 -16.84 -10.19
C LYS A 154 15.17 -15.71 -11.18
N SER A 155 14.69 -14.51 -10.92
CA SER A 155 15.01 -13.36 -11.74
C SER A 155 16.46 -12.95 -11.54
N ALA A 156 17.18 -12.74 -12.65
CA ALA A 156 18.54 -12.25 -12.60
C ALA A 156 18.53 -10.74 -12.30
N VAL A 157 18.55 -10.38 -11.02
CA VAL A 157 18.72 -9.00 -10.56
C VAL A 157 20.14 -8.86 -10.04
N GLY A 158 20.97 -8.12 -10.76
CA GLY A 158 22.38 -7.95 -10.46
C GLY A 158 22.71 -6.69 -9.66
N GLY A 159 23.95 -6.56 -9.22
CA GLY A 159 24.42 -5.39 -8.47
C GLY A 159 24.36 -4.05 -9.23
N GLY A 160 24.19 -4.06 -10.55
CA GLY A 160 24.00 -2.88 -11.40
C GLY A 160 22.52 -2.52 -11.67
N THR A 161 21.57 -3.25 -11.10
CA THR A 161 20.13 -3.02 -11.29
C THR A 161 19.59 -2.07 -10.23
N LEU A 162 18.80 -1.08 -10.62
CA LEU A 162 17.94 -0.33 -9.72
C LEU A 162 16.62 -1.11 -9.57
N PHE A 163 16.38 -1.62 -8.37
CA PHE A 163 15.12 -2.28 -8.05
C PHE A 163 14.09 -1.28 -7.49
N VAL A 164 12.90 -1.23 -8.09
CA VAL A 164 11.82 -0.32 -7.70
C VAL A 164 10.59 -1.15 -7.33
N ALA A 165 10.26 -1.19 -6.05
CA ALA A 165 9.02 -1.79 -5.56
C ALA A 165 7.90 -0.75 -5.54
N VAL A 166 6.77 -1.06 -6.19
CA VAL A 166 5.60 -0.18 -6.26
C VAL A 166 4.48 -0.82 -5.45
N SER A 167 4.10 -0.17 -4.35
CA SER A 167 3.03 -0.65 -3.46
C SER A 167 2.24 0.53 -2.88
N PRO A 168 0.89 0.55 -3.00
CA PRO A 168 0.06 1.61 -2.42
C PRO A 168 0.07 1.60 -0.88
N SER A 169 0.07 0.41 -0.28
CA SER A 169 0.01 0.23 1.18
C SER A 169 1.38 0.04 1.82
N GLY A 170 2.39 -0.37 1.04
CA GLY A 170 3.66 -0.85 1.55
C GLY A 170 3.59 -2.24 2.22
N GLU A 171 2.41 -2.85 2.26
CA GLU A 171 2.15 -4.12 2.96
C GLU A 171 1.68 -5.24 2.02
N THR A 172 1.86 -5.08 0.73
CA THR A 172 1.46 -6.10 -0.25
C THR A 172 2.31 -7.35 -0.06
N ALA A 173 1.67 -8.47 0.29
CA ALA A 173 2.32 -9.77 0.37
C ALA A 173 2.69 -10.24 -1.05
N GLY A 174 3.98 -10.29 -1.34
CA GLY A 174 4.51 -10.68 -2.65
C GLY A 174 5.97 -11.09 -2.55
#